data_eb77daccacab5576729b2d527b0fa93a
#
_entry.id   eb77daccacab5576729b2d527b0fa93a
#
_cell.length_a   1.000
_cell.length_b   1.000
_cell.length_c   1.000
_cell.angle_alpha   90.00
_cell.angle_beta   90.00
_cell.angle_gamma   90.00
#
_symmetry.space_group_name_H-M   'P 1'
#
loop_
_entity.id
_entity.type
_entity.pdbx_description
1 polymer ?
#
loop_
_entity_poly.entity_id
_entity_poly.type
_entity_poly.pdbx_seq_one_letter_code
_entity_poly.pdbx_strand_id
1 'polypeptide(L)'
;MRKRLGREAARADSVGPAPTGPAAPVGSTPVAWRDPRSVPWTSAVDVVIALAFFFLLCLGRPDSAFWLLDGAGPVLHALLVGACALALAVRRRCPLLFVVVAGICLSAHLVLFTGFSVFFVVTGLIAVETTQSRLEAPWRWVALVLEIVGVELATARVFHLIGGYVHAGEARFVVVVNIWLVTIVAAFVGAARRRSRDRYNRALERASVLEAQQATERRLAVIETQQRIARDVHDLLGHSLTVIAMQAEGARAILATDPAAADEALAVIG
;
A
#
# COMPACT_ATOMS: atom_id res chain seq x y z
N MET A 1 -7.67 -6.33 -59.62
CA MET A 1 -8.67 -7.00 -58.80
C MET A 1 -8.35 -8.49 -58.49
N ARG A 2 -7.10 -8.94 -58.69
CA ARG A 2 -6.65 -10.34 -58.48
C ARG A 2 -5.70 -10.57 -57.29
N LYS A 3 -5.41 -9.55 -56.46
CA LYS A 3 -4.50 -9.64 -55.29
C LYS A 3 -5.18 -9.65 -53.89
N ARG A 4 -6.51 -9.57 -53.84
CA ARG A 4 -7.25 -9.64 -52.55
C ARG A 4 -7.81 -10.99 -52.18
N LEU A 5 -7.99 -11.89 -53.18
CA LEU A 5 -8.58 -13.25 -52.96
C LEU A 5 -7.59 -14.30 -52.45
N GLY A 6 -6.27 -14.04 -52.52
CA GLY A 6 -5.23 -14.97 -52.01
C GLY A 6 -4.87 -14.82 -50.52
N ARG A 7 -5.41 -13.82 -49.80
CA ARG A 7 -5.11 -13.61 -48.38
C ARG A 7 -6.19 -14.12 -47.42
N GLU A 8 -7.36 -14.42 -47.88
CA GLU A 8 -8.43 -15.01 -47.03
C GLU A 8 -8.37 -16.55 -46.97
N ALA A 9 -7.85 -17.22 -48.00
CA ALA A 9 -7.70 -18.68 -47.99
C ALA A 9 -6.54 -19.18 -47.08
N ALA A 10 -5.55 -18.34 -46.77
CA ALA A 10 -4.41 -18.73 -45.91
C ALA A 10 -4.68 -18.54 -44.40
N ARG A 11 -5.88 -18.09 -44.01
CA ARG A 11 -6.23 -17.78 -42.60
C ARG A 11 -7.18 -18.81 -41.98
N ALA A 12 -7.64 -19.80 -42.79
CA ALA A 12 -8.58 -20.80 -42.33
C ALA A 12 -7.94 -22.10 -41.77
N ASP A 13 -6.63 -22.31 -41.98
CA ASP A 13 -5.96 -23.56 -41.60
C ASP A 13 -5.10 -23.50 -40.35
N SER A 14 -5.18 -22.42 -39.54
CA SER A 14 -4.41 -22.31 -38.30
C SER A 14 -5.26 -22.31 -37.02
N VAL A 15 -6.44 -22.93 -37.04
CA VAL A 15 -7.15 -23.23 -35.81
C VAL A 15 -6.64 -24.58 -35.29
N GLY A 16 -5.56 -24.55 -34.57
CA GLY A 16 -5.07 -25.68 -33.77
C GLY A 16 -6.15 -26.10 -32.75
N PRO A 17 -6.17 -27.35 -32.31
CA PRO A 17 -7.14 -27.83 -31.33
C PRO A 17 -7.05 -26.95 -30.07
N ALA A 18 -8.21 -26.48 -29.62
CA ALA A 18 -8.34 -25.72 -28.41
C ALA A 18 -7.69 -26.51 -27.25
N PRO A 19 -6.87 -25.85 -26.39
CA PRO A 19 -6.28 -26.52 -25.25
C PRO A 19 -7.43 -27.03 -24.35
N THR A 20 -7.59 -28.35 -24.25
CA THR A 20 -8.45 -29.00 -23.25
C THR A 20 -7.79 -28.95 -21.88
N GLY A 21 -7.53 -27.74 -21.40
CA GLY A 21 -7.16 -27.49 -20.02
C GLY A 21 -8.44 -27.41 -19.17
N PRO A 22 -8.40 -27.85 -17.91
CA PRO A 22 -9.54 -27.72 -17.02
C PRO A 22 -9.96 -26.23 -16.96
N ALA A 23 -11.27 -26.00 -17.19
CA ALA A 23 -11.86 -24.66 -17.14
C ALA A 23 -11.42 -23.96 -15.82
N ALA A 24 -10.85 -22.80 -15.96
CA ALA A 24 -10.51 -21.97 -14.80
C ALA A 24 -11.75 -21.80 -13.94
N PRO A 25 -11.65 -21.92 -12.59
CA PRO A 25 -12.81 -21.79 -11.72
C PRO A 25 -13.42 -20.41 -11.93
N VAL A 26 -14.68 -20.42 -12.39
CA VAL A 26 -15.52 -19.23 -12.55
C VAL A 26 -15.68 -18.65 -11.14
N GLY A 27 -15.01 -17.53 -10.85
CA GLY A 27 -15.23 -16.82 -9.58
C GLY A 27 -14.03 -16.19 -8.90
N SER A 28 -12.81 -16.42 -9.35
CA SER A 28 -11.66 -15.66 -8.82
C SER A 28 -11.24 -14.53 -9.76
N THR A 29 -12.07 -13.50 -9.85
CA THR A 29 -11.49 -12.20 -10.20
C THR A 29 -10.44 -11.92 -9.13
N PRO A 30 -9.14 -11.75 -9.50
CA PRO A 30 -8.18 -11.30 -8.52
C PRO A 30 -8.78 -10.02 -7.94
N VAL A 31 -8.99 -10.00 -6.61
CA VAL A 31 -9.36 -8.78 -5.91
C VAL A 31 -8.23 -7.82 -6.24
N ALA A 32 -8.48 -6.97 -7.23
CA ALA A 32 -7.56 -5.90 -7.58
C ALA A 32 -7.49 -5.04 -6.32
N TRP A 33 -6.46 -5.26 -5.50
CA TRP A 33 -6.14 -4.47 -4.33
C TRP A 33 -5.99 -3.05 -4.85
N ARG A 34 -7.07 -2.26 -4.71
CA ARG A 34 -7.04 -0.84 -5.05
C ARG A 34 -5.91 -0.24 -4.24
N ASP A 35 -4.88 0.22 -4.96
CA ASP A 35 -3.82 1.02 -4.36
C ASP A 35 -4.52 2.10 -3.51
N PRO A 36 -4.28 2.16 -2.19
CA PRO A 36 -4.87 3.19 -1.33
C PRO A 36 -4.58 4.61 -1.84
N ARG A 37 -3.60 4.76 -2.73
CA ARG A 37 -3.25 6.00 -3.41
C ARG A 37 -4.23 6.40 -4.53
N SER A 38 -5.05 5.46 -5.03
CA SER A 38 -6.00 5.70 -6.13
C SER A 38 -7.38 6.15 -5.68
N VAL A 39 -7.63 6.28 -4.36
CA VAL A 39 -8.93 6.70 -3.84
C VAL A 39 -9.06 8.22 -3.93
N PRO A 40 -10.00 8.77 -4.73
CA PRO A 40 -10.20 10.21 -4.88
C PRO A 40 -10.52 10.94 -3.56
N TRP A 41 -11.05 10.24 -2.58
CA TRP A 41 -11.31 10.71 -1.23
C TRP A 41 -10.08 11.27 -0.51
N THR A 42 -8.92 10.65 -0.68
CA THR A 42 -7.70 11.10 0.00
C THR A 42 -7.25 12.45 -0.54
N SER A 43 -7.47 12.71 -1.83
CA SER A 43 -7.14 14.01 -2.45
C SER A 43 -8.08 15.11 -1.97
N ALA A 44 -9.38 14.83 -1.80
CA ALA A 44 -10.35 15.82 -1.30
C ALA A 44 -10.05 16.19 0.16
N VAL A 45 -9.76 15.21 1.01
CA VAL A 45 -9.37 15.46 2.41
C VAL A 45 -8.09 16.26 2.50
N ASP A 46 -7.09 15.99 1.65
CA ASP A 46 -5.84 16.75 1.64
C ASP A 46 -6.04 18.20 1.22
N VAL A 47 -6.93 18.46 0.25
CA VAL A 47 -7.31 19.83 -0.15
C VAL A 47 -8.03 20.54 0.98
N VAL A 48 -8.98 19.88 1.66
CA VAL A 48 -9.68 20.47 2.81
C VAL A 48 -8.71 20.82 3.93
N ILE A 49 -7.77 19.93 4.25
CA ILE A 49 -6.73 20.19 5.25
C ILE A 49 -5.84 21.37 4.83
N ALA A 50 -5.45 21.45 3.56
CA ALA A 50 -4.64 22.55 3.04
C ALA A 50 -5.38 23.89 3.08
N LEU A 51 -6.69 23.91 2.75
CA LEU A 51 -7.53 25.10 2.87
C LEU A 51 -7.71 25.51 4.33
N ALA A 52 -8.02 24.57 5.23
CA ALA A 52 -8.13 24.84 6.66
C ALA A 52 -6.81 25.39 7.22
N PHE A 53 -5.67 24.80 6.83
CA PHE A 53 -4.35 25.29 7.18
C PHE A 53 -4.14 26.73 6.70
N PHE A 54 -4.46 27.03 5.44
CA PHE A 54 -4.33 28.37 4.88
C PHE A 54 -5.19 29.39 5.64
N PHE A 55 -6.49 29.14 5.78
CA PHE A 55 -7.40 30.07 6.44
C PHE A 55 -7.03 30.27 7.91
N LEU A 56 -6.77 29.19 8.66
CA LEU A 56 -6.44 29.27 10.07
C LEU A 56 -5.15 30.07 10.31
N LEU A 57 -4.14 29.88 9.47
CA LEU A 57 -2.83 30.50 9.67
C LEU A 57 -2.73 31.91 9.07
N CYS A 58 -3.56 32.25 8.07
CA CYS A 58 -3.71 33.64 7.59
C CYS A 58 -4.40 34.55 8.60
N LEU A 59 -5.26 34.00 9.49
CA LEU A 59 -5.88 34.76 10.58
C LEU A 59 -4.88 35.15 11.67
N GLY A 60 -3.85 34.32 11.88
CA GLY A 60 -2.76 34.58 12.82
C GLY A 60 -1.72 35.54 12.24
N ARG A 61 -2.04 36.83 12.18
CA ARG A 61 -1.11 37.83 11.65
C ARG A 61 0.14 37.91 12.52
N PRO A 62 1.36 37.92 11.92
CA PRO A 62 2.55 38.29 12.68
C PRO A 62 2.46 39.79 13.01
N ASP A 63 2.48 40.13 14.29
CA ASP A 63 2.32 41.52 14.75
C ASP A 63 3.50 42.42 14.41
N SER A 64 4.58 41.89 13.86
CA SER A 64 5.80 42.65 13.56
C SER A 64 6.57 42.06 12.37
N ALA A 65 6.44 42.68 11.21
CA ALA A 65 7.41 42.55 10.13
C ALA A 65 8.62 43.45 10.40
N PHE A 66 9.80 43.12 9.87
CA PHE A 66 10.93 44.05 9.87
C PHE A 66 10.52 45.39 9.26
N TRP A 67 10.99 46.51 9.82
CA TRP A 67 10.74 47.86 9.33
C TRP A 67 11.02 48.08 7.81
N LEU A 68 11.85 47.21 7.23
CA LEU A 68 12.16 47.23 5.79
C LEU A 68 10.96 46.81 4.89
N LEU A 69 9.91 46.18 5.46
CA LEU A 69 8.75 45.62 4.76
C LEU A 69 7.45 46.32 5.14
N ASP A 70 7.53 47.64 5.51
CA ASP A 70 6.38 48.43 5.89
C ASP A 70 5.27 48.34 4.84
N GLY A 71 4.13 47.73 5.21
CA GLY A 71 2.98 47.48 4.34
C GLY A 71 2.98 46.15 3.56
N ALA A 72 4.11 45.52 3.27
CA ALA A 72 4.19 44.26 2.51
C ALA A 72 4.17 42.99 3.39
N GLY A 73 4.36 43.13 4.71
CA GLY A 73 4.43 42.02 5.66
C GLY A 73 3.24 41.06 5.60
N PRO A 74 1.97 41.54 5.64
CA PRO A 74 0.80 40.65 5.56
C PRO A 74 0.70 39.89 4.25
N VAL A 75 1.03 40.52 3.11
CA VAL A 75 1.02 39.90 1.79
C VAL A 75 2.09 38.79 1.73
N LEU A 76 3.30 39.10 2.19
CA LEU A 76 4.39 38.12 2.21
C LEU A 76 4.09 36.94 3.12
N HIS A 77 3.50 37.18 4.30
CA HIS A 77 3.05 36.11 5.18
C HIS A 77 2.01 35.23 4.49
N ALA A 78 1.00 35.82 3.85
CA ALA A 78 -0.03 35.08 3.11
C ALA A 78 0.56 34.25 1.96
N LEU A 79 1.59 34.77 1.27
CA LEU A 79 2.31 34.01 0.23
C LEU A 79 3.06 32.80 0.80
N LEU A 80 3.76 32.95 1.93
CA LEU A 80 4.45 31.86 2.59
C LEU A 80 3.46 30.77 3.07
N VAL A 81 2.37 31.18 3.71
CA VAL A 81 1.29 30.26 4.13
C VAL A 81 0.67 29.56 2.92
N GLY A 82 0.41 30.28 1.85
CA GLY A 82 -0.16 29.75 0.60
C GLY A 82 0.76 28.71 -0.05
N ALA A 83 2.05 29.00 -0.16
CA ALA A 83 3.04 28.07 -0.69
C ALA A 83 3.10 26.78 0.12
N CYS A 84 3.10 26.88 1.46
CA CYS A 84 3.06 25.73 2.34
C CYS A 84 1.74 24.95 2.24
N ALA A 85 0.59 25.65 2.12
CA ALA A 85 -0.70 25.01 1.94
C ALA A 85 -0.78 24.20 0.64
N LEU A 86 -0.30 24.76 -0.47
CA LEU A 86 -0.22 24.04 -1.75
C LEU A 86 0.70 22.80 -1.66
N ALA A 87 1.87 22.95 -1.04
CA ALA A 87 2.77 21.83 -0.83
C ALA A 87 2.16 20.77 0.10
N LEU A 88 1.37 21.19 1.10
CA LEU A 88 0.65 20.31 2.02
C LEU A 88 -0.43 19.49 1.30
N ALA A 89 -1.12 20.07 0.31
CA ALA A 89 -2.12 19.35 -0.48
C ALA A 89 -1.52 18.15 -1.25
N VAL A 90 -0.26 18.28 -1.70
CA VAL A 90 0.44 17.21 -2.45
C VAL A 90 1.38 16.36 -1.60
N ARG A 91 1.48 16.60 -0.30
CA ARG A 91 2.47 15.95 0.59
C ARG A 91 2.40 14.41 0.63
N ARG A 92 1.23 13.84 0.31
CA ARG A 92 1.07 12.37 0.26
C ARG A 92 1.70 11.77 -0.97
N ARG A 93 1.75 12.52 -2.09
CA ARG A 93 2.35 12.08 -3.35
C ARG A 93 3.83 12.43 -3.41
N CYS A 94 4.18 13.65 -2.97
CA CYS A 94 5.53 14.20 -3.02
C CYS A 94 5.95 14.73 -1.64
N PRO A 95 6.25 13.86 -0.66
CA PRO A 95 6.59 14.30 0.70
C PRO A 95 7.88 15.12 0.75
N LEU A 96 8.86 14.83 -0.12
CA LEU A 96 10.10 15.59 -0.22
C LEU A 96 9.84 17.03 -0.66
N LEU A 97 8.96 17.25 -1.65
CA LEU A 97 8.58 18.58 -2.11
C LEU A 97 8.01 19.42 -0.95
N PHE A 98 7.12 18.82 -0.15
CA PHE A 98 6.54 19.51 1.00
C PHE A 98 7.62 19.92 2.02
N VAL A 99 8.53 19.01 2.37
CA VAL A 99 9.60 19.29 3.36
C VAL A 99 10.54 20.38 2.86
N VAL A 100 10.90 20.37 1.57
CA VAL A 100 11.75 21.40 0.96
C VAL A 100 11.05 22.76 0.95
N VAL A 101 9.80 22.83 0.49
CA VAL A 101 9.04 24.08 0.47
C VAL A 101 8.82 24.61 1.88
N ALA A 102 8.45 23.75 2.82
CA ALA A 102 8.31 24.13 4.23
C ALA A 102 9.63 24.66 4.80
N GLY A 103 10.75 24.01 4.54
CA GLY A 103 12.09 24.47 4.96
C GLY A 103 12.43 25.84 4.40
N ILE A 104 12.18 26.08 3.11
CA ILE A 104 12.40 27.41 2.49
C ILE A 104 11.50 28.47 3.11
N CYS A 105 10.19 28.18 3.27
CA CYS A 105 9.25 29.12 3.85
C CYS A 105 9.56 29.43 5.33
N LEU A 106 9.95 28.43 6.11
CA LEU A 106 10.35 28.63 7.51
C LEU A 106 11.65 29.44 7.63
N SER A 107 12.63 29.19 6.76
CA SER A 107 13.87 29.97 6.71
C SER A 107 13.60 31.42 6.30
N ALA A 108 12.74 31.62 5.29
CA ALA A 108 12.32 32.95 4.88
C ALA A 108 11.57 33.69 6.00
N HIS A 109 10.65 32.99 6.71
CA HIS A 109 9.96 33.56 7.84
C HIS A 109 10.94 33.96 8.97
N LEU A 110 11.92 33.13 9.27
CA LEU A 110 12.91 33.39 10.31
C LEU A 110 13.76 34.64 10.01
N VAL A 111 14.04 34.91 8.73
CA VAL A 111 14.83 36.06 8.28
C VAL A 111 13.97 37.33 8.19
N LEU A 112 12.74 37.22 7.67
CA LEU A 112 11.89 38.38 7.28
C LEU A 112 10.99 38.88 8.41
N PHE A 113 10.67 38.04 9.39
CA PHE A 113 9.77 38.39 10.50
C PHE A 113 10.49 38.39 11.83
N THR A 114 10.17 39.37 12.69
CA THR A 114 10.76 39.50 14.03
C THR A 114 10.06 38.62 15.06
N GLY A 115 8.77 38.28 14.84
CA GLY A 115 7.97 37.46 15.75
C GLY A 115 7.77 36.03 15.27
N PHE A 116 7.51 35.13 16.22
CA PHE A 116 7.10 33.76 15.92
C PHE A 116 5.60 33.71 15.70
N SER A 117 5.18 33.36 14.49
CA SER A 117 3.76 33.12 14.17
C SER A 117 3.39 31.66 14.44
N VAL A 118 2.08 31.42 14.66
CA VAL A 118 1.51 30.06 14.73
C VAL A 118 1.86 29.25 13.47
N PHE A 119 1.94 29.94 12.32
CA PHE A 119 2.39 29.36 11.05
C PHE A 119 3.75 28.68 11.18
N PHE A 120 4.74 29.34 11.80
CA PHE A 120 6.09 28.81 11.94
C PHE A 120 6.08 27.50 12.73
N VAL A 121 5.40 27.49 13.88
CA VAL A 121 5.33 26.32 14.76
C VAL A 121 4.59 25.16 14.08
N VAL A 122 3.39 25.41 13.57
CA VAL A 122 2.56 24.37 12.98
C VAL A 122 3.22 23.77 11.74
N THR A 123 3.79 24.60 10.86
CA THR A 123 4.48 24.13 9.65
C THR A 123 5.72 23.31 10.02
N GLY A 124 6.51 23.75 10.99
CA GLY A 124 7.68 23.00 11.47
C GLY A 124 7.31 21.64 12.02
N LEU A 125 6.26 21.55 12.85
CA LEU A 125 5.79 20.25 13.40
C LEU A 125 5.29 19.30 12.31
N ILE A 126 4.55 19.83 11.32
CA ILE A 126 4.08 19.01 10.19
C ILE A 126 5.27 18.56 9.32
N ALA A 127 6.30 19.40 9.15
CA ALA A 127 7.51 19.03 8.42
C ALA A 127 8.23 17.89 9.12
N VAL A 128 8.52 17.99 10.42
CA VAL A 128 9.15 16.94 11.23
C VAL A 128 8.36 15.64 11.20
N GLU A 129 7.03 15.70 11.40
CA GLU A 129 6.15 14.52 11.28
C GLU A 129 6.25 13.88 9.90
N THR A 130 6.22 14.70 8.84
CA THR A 130 6.27 14.21 7.45
C THR A 130 7.62 13.56 7.14
N THR A 131 8.72 14.17 7.57
CA THR A 131 10.09 13.63 7.44
C THR A 131 10.17 12.25 8.06
N GLN A 132 9.72 12.08 9.29
CA GLN A 132 9.80 10.82 10.01
C GLN A 132 8.82 9.76 9.48
N SER A 133 7.63 10.17 9.03
CA SER A 133 6.58 9.24 8.63
C SER A 133 6.64 8.81 7.16
N ARG A 134 7.24 9.64 6.25
CA ARG A 134 7.10 9.46 4.80
C ARG A 134 8.40 9.43 4.02
N LEU A 135 9.47 10.08 4.50
CA LEU A 135 10.73 10.09 3.78
C LEU A 135 11.50 8.78 3.99
N GLU A 136 12.17 8.35 2.94
CA GLU A 136 13.09 7.22 2.96
C GLU A 136 14.54 7.70 3.14
N ALA A 137 15.42 6.82 3.56
CA ALA A 137 16.84 7.09 3.55
C ALA A 137 17.34 7.25 2.09
N PRO A 138 18.30 8.14 1.78
CA PRO A 138 19.03 8.98 2.73
C PRO A 138 18.33 10.30 3.09
N TRP A 139 17.30 10.73 2.33
CA TRP A 139 16.66 12.04 2.45
C TRP A 139 16.07 12.32 3.83
N ARG A 140 15.60 11.27 4.51
CA ARG A 140 15.10 11.39 5.89
C ARG A 140 16.18 11.91 6.84
N TRP A 141 17.39 11.40 6.75
CA TRP A 141 18.48 11.82 7.62
C TRP A 141 18.95 13.23 7.30
N VAL A 142 19.03 13.59 6.01
CA VAL A 142 19.37 14.93 5.56
C VAL A 142 18.33 15.94 6.08
N ALA A 143 17.05 15.67 5.88
CA ALA A 143 15.98 16.52 6.35
C ALA A 143 15.98 16.65 7.89
N LEU A 144 16.19 15.53 8.61
CA LEU A 144 16.28 15.56 10.08
C LEU A 144 17.39 16.49 10.58
N VAL A 145 18.58 16.41 9.96
CA VAL A 145 19.70 17.29 10.34
C VAL A 145 19.34 18.74 10.07
N LEU A 146 18.75 19.05 8.91
CA LEU A 146 18.31 20.41 8.57
C LEU A 146 17.22 20.93 9.53
N GLU A 147 16.29 20.06 9.92
CA GLU A 147 15.24 20.39 10.91
C GLU A 147 15.82 20.69 12.28
N ILE A 148 16.80 19.90 12.74
CA ILE A 148 17.52 20.16 14.01
C ILE A 148 18.23 21.51 13.94
N VAL A 149 18.96 21.78 12.87
CA VAL A 149 19.62 23.08 12.66
C VAL A 149 18.59 24.21 12.64
N GLY A 150 17.45 24.02 11.98
CA GLY A 150 16.36 25.00 11.94
C GLY A 150 15.75 25.27 13.33
N VAL A 151 15.57 24.24 14.14
CA VAL A 151 15.09 24.37 15.54
C VAL A 151 16.11 25.12 16.39
N GLU A 152 17.41 24.86 16.24
CA GLU A 152 18.45 25.58 16.95
C GLU A 152 18.52 27.06 16.55
N LEU A 153 18.45 27.37 15.26
CA LEU A 153 18.43 28.74 14.78
C LEU A 153 17.17 29.48 15.26
N ALA A 154 16.01 28.84 15.25
CA ALA A 154 14.77 29.40 15.79
C ALA A 154 14.89 29.65 17.28
N THR A 155 15.45 28.72 18.03
CA THR A 155 15.70 28.85 19.47
C THR A 155 16.64 29.99 19.76
N ALA A 156 17.78 30.12 19.07
CA ALA A 156 18.72 31.21 19.20
C ALA A 156 18.06 32.58 18.91
N ARG A 157 17.17 32.63 17.89
CA ARG A 157 16.41 33.82 17.54
C ARG A 157 15.43 34.21 18.64
N VAL A 158 14.73 33.27 19.26
CA VAL A 158 13.87 33.49 20.42
C VAL A 158 14.68 34.10 21.56
N PHE A 159 15.85 33.55 21.87
CA PHE A 159 16.73 34.09 22.90
C PHE A 159 17.15 35.53 22.64
N HIS A 160 17.49 35.82 21.37
CA HIS A 160 17.89 37.18 21.00
C HIS A 160 16.76 38.19 21.16
N LEU A 161 15.53 37.79 20.79
CA LEU A 161 14.32 38.63 20.85
C LEU A 161 13.84 38.80 22.31
N ILE A 162 13.80 37.74 23.10
CA ILE A 162 13.34 37.78 24.51
C ILE A 162 14.43 38.35 25.43
N GLY A 163 15.69 38.27 25.00
CA GLY A 163 16.84 38.74 25.81
C GLY A 163 16.78 40.17 26.26
N GLY A 164 16.05 41.05 25.53
CA GLY A 164 15.83 42.45 25.91
C GLY A 164 14.71 42.68 26.93
N TYR A 165 13.81 41.69 27.14
CA TYR A 165 12.59 41.88 27.93
C TYR A 165 12.52 41.05 29.23
N VAL A 166 13.32 39.97 29.36
CA VAL A 166 13.17 39.02 30.45
C VAL A 166 14.53 38.78 31.14
N HIS A 167 14.69 39.28 32.35
CA HIS A 167 15.84 39.00 33.21
C HIS A 167 15.84 37.60 33.83
N ALA A 168 14.82 36.74 33.53
CA ALA A 168 14.66 35.44 34.16
C ALA A 168 15.21 34.31 33.29
N GLY A 169 16.35 33.73 33.66
CA GLY A 169 16.94 32.53 33.04
C GLY A 169 15.96 31.35 33.03
N GLU A 170 15.09 31.28 34.04
CA GLU A 170 14.05 30.25 34.14
C GLU A 170 13.05 30.27 32.97
N ALA A 171 12.53 31.45 32.58
CA ALA A 171 11.58 31.56 31.48
C ALA A 171 12.20 31.16 30.15
N ARG A 172 13.46 31.44 29.91
CA ARG A 172 14.20 31.01 28.72
C ARG A 172 14.35 29.50 28.68
N PHE A 173 14.71 28.88 29.78
CA PHE A 173 14.84 27.44 29.89
C PHE A 173 13.51 26.76 29.60
N VAL A 174 12.40 27.20 30.14
CA VAL A 174 11.07 26.68 29.90
C VAL A 174 10.71 26.75 28.40
N VAL A 175 10.96 27.86 27.73
CA VAL A 175 10.67 28.02 26.28
C VAL A 175 11.46 27.02 25.43
N VAL A 176 12.77 26.91 25.70
CA VAL A 176 13.63 25.94 24.97
C VAL A 176 13.16 24.51 25.16
N VAL A 177 12.93 24.14 26.41
CA VAL A 177 12.46 22.77 26.73
C VAL A 177 11.14 22.49 26.06
N ASN A 178 10.20 23.43 26.00
CA ASN A 178 8.93 23.25 25.30
C ASN A 178 9.12 23.09 23.79
N ILE A 179 9.96 23.90 23.13
CA ILE A 179 10.24 23.78 21.69
C ILE A 179 10.79 22.38 21.38
N TRP A 180 11.79 21.94 22.13
CA TRP A 180 12.37 20.61 21.94
C TRP A 180 11.39 19.49 22.25
N LEU A 181 10.62 19.59 23.34
CA LEU A 181 9.63 18.59 23.72
C LEU A 181 8.59 18.39 22.62
N VAL A 182 8.02 19.48 22.09
CA VAL A 182 6.99 19.41 21.05
C VAL A 182 7.59 18.86 19.73
N THR A 183 8.82 19.23 19.40
CA THR A 183 9.54 18.70 18.23
C THR A 183 9.81 17.20 18.35
N ILE A 184 10.26 16.75 19.53
CA ILE A 184 10.48 15.32 19.82
C ILE A 184 9.16 14.55 19.73
N VAL A 185 8.08 15.09 20.28
CA VAL A 185 6.75 14.47 20.18
C VAL A 185 6.30 14.34 18.73
N ALA A 186 6.47 15.38 17.91
CA ALA A 186 6.14 15.34 16.48
C ALA A 186 6.98 14.27 15.74
N ALA A 187 8.27 14.20 16.02
CA ALA A 187 9.15 13.17 15.45
C ALA A 187 8.73 11.75 15.87
N PHE A 188 8.40 11.58 17.15
CA PHE A 188 7.92 10.30 17.67
C PHE A 188 6.60 9.86 17.04
N VAL A 189 5.65 10.77 16.90
CA VAL A 189 4.37 10.51 16.20
C VAL A 189 4.61 10.10 14.75
N GLY A 190 5.50 10.80 14.05
CA GLY A 190 5.89 10.44 12.68
C GLY A 190 6.50 9.04 12.60
N ALA A 191 7.43 8.71 13.49
CA ALA A 191 8.06 7.40 13.57
C ALA A 191 7.05 6.29 13.94
N ALA A 192 6.13 6.55 14.86
CA ALA A 192 5.07 5.62 15.25
C ALA A 192 4.13 5.32 14.07
N ARG A 193 3.72 6.35 13.31
CA ARG A 193 2.92 6.21 12.08
C ARG A 193 3.63 5.38 11.03
N ARG A 194 4.94 5.58 10.84
CA ARG A 194 5.75 4.76 9.93
C ARG A 194 5.74 3.30 10.37
N ARG A 195 6.08 3.01 11.63
CA ARG A 195 6.08 1.65 12.18
C ARG A 195 4.71 0.96 12.03
N SER A 196 3.61 1.70 12.22
CA SER A 196 2.26 1.18 12.04
C SER A 196 1.99 0.80 10.59
N ARG A 197 2.38 1.63 9.61
CA ARG A 197 2.25 1.30 8.18
C ARG A 197 3.09 0.09 7.80
N ASP A 198 4.34 0.03 8.26
CA ASP A 198 5.23 -1.09 7.97
C ASP A 198 4.68 -2.41 8.53
N ARG A 199 4.08 -2.37 9.74
CA ARG A 199 3.41 -3.53 10.33
C ARG A 199 2.20 -3.97 9.50
N TYR A 200 1.38 -3.01 9.07
CA TYR A 200 0.20 -3.27 8.24
C TYR A 200 0.59 -3.89 6.89
N ASN A 201 1.58 -3.32 6.21
CA ASN A 201 2.06 -3.85 4.93
C ASN A 201 2.61 -5.28 5.08
N ARG A 202 3.41 -5.54 6.11
CA ARG A 202 3.91 -6.89 6.40
C ARG A 202 2.78 -7.87 6.74
N ALA A 203 1.71 -7.42 7.41
CA ALA A 203 0.56 -8.27 7.68
C ALA A 203 -0.20 -8.63 6.40
N LEU A 204 -0.36 -7.68 5.47
CA LEU A 204 -0.95 -7.94 4.15
C LEU A 204 -0.11 -8.92 3.31
N GLU A 205 1.22 -8.75 3.29
CA GLU A 205 2.12 -9.66 2.60
C GLU A 205 2.01 -11.10 3.15
N ARG A 206 1.98 -11.24 4.49
CA ARG A 206 1.79 -12.55 5.13
C ARG A 206 0.44 -13.16 4.79
N ALA A 207 -0.64 -12.37 4.81
CA ALA A 207 -1.97 -12.82 4.46
C ALA A 207 -2.02 -13.34 3.01
N SER A 208 -1.42 -12.63 2.05
CA SER A 208 -1.37 -13.05 0.66
C SER A 208 -0.58 -14.36 0.44
N VAL A 209 0.52 -14.55 1.18
CA VAL A 209 1.31 -15.78 1.14
C VAL A 209 0.50 -16.96 1.71
N LEU A 210 -0.20 -16.76 2.84
CA LEU A 210 -1.03 -17.79 3.45
C LEU A 210 -2.21 -18.18 2.54
N GLU A 211 -2.85 -17.22 1.88
CA GLU A 211 -3.92 -17.49 0.91
C GLU A 211 -3.42 -18.34 -0.27
N ALA A 212 -2.22 -18.01 -0.80
CA ALA A 212 -1.60 -18.79 -1.87
C ALA A 212 -1.26 -20.23 -1.42
N GLN A 213 -0.76 -20.40 -0.20
CA GLN A 213 -0.49 -21.72 0.37
C GLN A 213 -1.77 -22.53 0.53
N GLN A 214 -2.83 -21.97 1.11
CA GLN A 214 -4.12 -22.62 1.26
C GLN A 214 -4.75 -23.03 -0.10
N ALA A 215 -4.58 -22.17 -1.12
CA ALA A 215 -5.07 -22.50 -2.47
C ALA A 215 -4.31 -23.71 -3.05
N THR A 216 -3.01 -23.80 -2.79
CA THR A 216 -2.18 -24.95 -3.22
C THR A 216 -2.56 -26.22 -2.48
N GLU A 217 -2.73 -26.15 -1.16
CA GLU A 217 -3.17 -27.30 -0.33
C GLU A 217 -4.54 -27.84 -0.76
N ARG A 218 -5.49 -26.93 -1.06
CA ARG A 218 -6.81 -27.35 -1.58
C ARG A 218 -6.69 -28.07 -2.93
N ARG A 219 -5.82 -27.60 -3.83
CA ARG A 219 -5.58 -28.27 -5.12
C ARG A 219 -4.97 -29.66 -4.92
N LEU A 220 -4.00 -29.79 -4.02
CA LEU A 220 -3.39 -31.08 -3.70
C LEU A 220 -4.42 -32.06 -3.13
N ALA A 221 -5.25 -31.62 -2.19
CA ALA A 221 -6.31 -32.46 -1.60
C ALA A 221 -7.32 -32.96 -2.66
N VAL A 222 -7.67 -32.09 -3.65
CA VAL A 222 -8.52 -32.53 -4.78
C VAL A 222 -7.83 -33.60 -5.63
N ILE A 223 -6.53 -33.39 -5.97
CA ILE A 223 -5.75 -34.36 -6.76
C ILE A 223 -5.63 -35.70 -6.02
N GLU A 224 -5.33 -35.67 -4.72
CA GLU A 224 -5.24 -36.88 -3.90
C GLU A 224 -6.58 -37.65 -3.86
N THR A 225 -7.68 -36.91 -3.74
CA THR A 225 -9.02 -37.49 -3.75
C THR A 225 -9.32 -38.15 -5.10
N GLN A 226 -9.02 -37.49 -6.22
CA GLN A 226 -9.16 -38.03 -7.56
C GLN A 226 -8.32 -39.29 -7.77
N GLN A 227 -7.07 -39.30 -7.33
CA GLN A 227 -6.19 -40.46 -7.40
C GLN A 227 -6.70 -41.64 -6.58
N ARG A 228 -7.29 -41.36 -5.40
CA ARG A 228 -7.92 -42.41 -4.59
C ARG A 228 -9.12 -43.02 -5.30
N ILE A 229 -10.02 -42.17 -5.79
CA ILE A 229 -11.20 -42.66 -6.55
C ILE A 229 -10.77 -43.46 -7.77
N ALA A 230 -9.77 -43.02 -8.53
CA ALA A 230 -9.26 -43.72 -9.69
C ALA A 230 -8.71 -45.11 -9.32
N ARG A 231 -8.03 -45.27 -8.21
CA ARG A 231 -7.53 -46.55 -7.68
C ARG A 231 -8.69 -47.46 -7.27
N ASP A 232 -9.63 -46.90 -6.48
CA ASP A 232 -10.79 -47.65 -6.00
C ASP A 232 -11.63 -48.20 -7.17
N VAL A 233 -11.84 -47.38 -8.22
CA VAL A 233 -12.53 -47.79 -9.47
C VAL A 233 -11.72 -48.86 -10.21
N HIS A 234 -10.40 -48.70 -10.33
CA HIS A 234 -9.54 -49.67 -11.01
C HIS A 234 -9.56 -51.03 -10.30
N ASP A 235 -9.48 -51.02 -8.98
CA ASP A 235 -9.50 -52.23 -8.16
C ASP A 235 -10.86 -52.93 -8.26
N LEU A 236 -11.96 -52.15 -8.23
CA LEU A 236 -13.32 -52.70 -8.36
C LEU A 236 -13.54 -53.34 -9.76
N LEU A 237 -13.13 -52.62 -10.82
CA LEU A 237 -13.22 -53.12 -12.20
C LEU A 237 -12.32 -54.33 -12.42
N GLY A 238 -11.08 -54.29 -11.91
CA GLY A 238 -10.13 -55.39 -11.98
C GLY A 238 -10.69 -56.67 -11.34
N HIS A 239 -11.24 -56.52 -10.13
CA HIS A 239 -11.86 -57.64 -9.41
C HIS A 239 -13.10 -58.18 -10.20
N SER A 240 -13.99 -57.29 -10.65
CA SER A 240 -15.19 -57.71 -11.40
C SER A 240 -14.84 -58.38 -12.69
N LEU A 241 -13.89 -57.88 -13.46
CA LEU A 241 -13.41 -58.50 -14.71
C LEU A 241 -12.76 -59.88 -14.45
N THR A 242 -12.03 -60.01 -13.36
CA THR A 242 -11.43 -61.29 -13.00
C THR A 242 -12.49 -62.36 -12.67
N VAL A 243 -13.53 -61.98 -11.91
CA VAL A 243 -14.65 -62.87 -11.61
C VAL A 243 -15.39 -63.27 -12.86
N ILE A 244 -15.70 -62.31 -13.76
CA ILE A 244 -16.35 -62.58 -15.06
C ILE A 244 -15.51 -63.51 -15.93
N ALA A 245 -14.19 -63.27 -16.01
CA ALA A 245 -13.29 -64.12 -16.79
C ALA A 245 -13.23 -65.57 -16.23
N MET A 246 -13.15 -65.73 -14.91
CA MET A 246 -13.15 -67.06 -14.26
C MET A 246 -14.50 -67.77 -14.49
N GLN A 247 -15.62 -67.11 -14.40
CA GLN A 247 -16.94 -67.71 -14.68
C GLN A 247 -17.09 -68.09 -16.14
N ALA A 248 -16.67 -67.24 -17.07
CA ALA A 248 -16.69 -67.54 -18.51
C ALA A 248 -15.76 -68.74 -18.85
N GLU A 249 -14.60 -68.81 -18.27
CA GLU A 249 -13.67 -69.97 -18.44
C GLU A 249 -14.25 -71.25 -17.83
N GLY A 250 -14.86 -71.17 -16.64
CA GLY A 250 -15.58 -72.28 -16.01
C GLY A 250 -16.75 -72.81 -16.88
N ALA A 251 -17.58 -71.88 -17.35
CA ALA A 251 -18.71 -72.26 -18.27
C ALA A 251 -18.21 -72.92 -19.56
N ARG A 252 -17.12 -72.42 -20.12
CA ARG A 252 -16.50 -72.97 -21.33
C ARG A 252 -15.93 -74.37 -21.08
N ALA A 253 -15.37 -74.66 -19.92
CA ALA A 253 -14.80 -75.96 -19.56
C ALA A 253 -15.91 -77.09 -19.50
N ILE A 254 -17.12 -76.74 -19.04
CA ILE A 254 -18.21 -77.68 -18.86
C ILE A 254 -19.19 -77.72 -20.04
N LEU A 255 -19.04 -76.82 -20.99
CA LEU A 255 -19.98 -76.71 -22.15
C LEU A 255 -20.16 -77.97 -22.95
N ALA A 256 -19.11 -78.82 -23.07
CA ALA A 256 -19.14 -80.04 -23.81
C ALA A 256 -19.73 -81.23 -23.01
N THR A 257 -19.78 -81.21 -21.72
CA THR A 257 -20.23 -82.22 -20.79
C THR A 257 -21.59 -81.96 -20.20
N ASP A 258 -21.91 -80.71 -19.89
CA ASP A 258 -23.21 -80.27 -19.34
C ASP A 258 -23.57 -78.87 -19.88
N PRO A 259 -24.26 -78.79 -21.02
CA PRO A 259 -24.65 -77.52 -21.63
C PRO A 259 -25.63 -76.72 -20.78
N ALA A 260 -26.49 -77.35 -19.96
CA ALA A 260 -27.46 -76.64 -19.14
C ALA A 260 -26.78 -75.94 -17.94
N ALA A 261 -25.83 -76.57 -17.32
CA ALA A 261 -25.01 -75.98 -16.23
C ALA A 261 -24.09 -74.83 -16.77
N ALA A 262 -23.63 -74.96 -18.04
CA ALA A 262 -22.85 -73.89 -18.69
C ALA A 262 -23.70 -72.64 -18.96
N ASP A 263 -24.95 -72.85 -19.38
CA ASP A 263 -25.89 -71.74 -19.63
C ASP A 263 -26.28 -70.97 -18.33
N GLU A 264 -26.51 -71.74 -17.23
CA GLU A 264 -26.78 -71.20 -15.92
C GLU A 264 -25.55 -70.36 -15.36
N ALA A 265 -24.33 -70.87 -15.57
CA ALA A 265 -23.13 -70.13 -15.21
C ALA A 265 -22.93 -68.81 -16.00
N LEU A 266 -23.32 -68.84 -17.30
CA LEU A 266 -23.28 -67.63 -18.14
C LEU A 266 -24.38 -66.64 -17.80
N ALA A 267 -25.57 -67.10 -17.39
CA ALA A 267 -26.68 -66.25 -16.98
C ALA A 267 -26.36 -65.35 -15.74
N VAL A 268 -25.37 -65.71 -14.92
CA VAL A 268 -24.91 -64.92 -13.77
C VAL A 268 -24.04 -63.73 -14.24
N ILE A 269 -23.49 -63.78 -15.46
CA ILE A 269 -22.61 -62.75 -16.00
C ILE A 269 -23.41 -61.65 -16.75
N GLY A 270 -24.56 -61.93 -17.24
CA GLY A 270 -25.41 -61.03 -17.99
C GLY A 270 -26.42 -60.28 -17.12
#